data_bc41b2d5bd2059c41b7b91bf8871ec64
#
_entry.id   bc41b2d5bd2059c41b7b91bf8871ec64
#
_cell.length_a   1.000
_cell.length_b   1.000
_cell.length_c   1.000
_cell.angle_alpha   90.00
_cell.angle_beta   90.00
_cell.angle_gamma   90.00
#
_symmetry.space_group_name_H-M   'P 1'
#
loop_
_entity.id
_entity.type
_entity.pdbx_description
1 polymer ?
#
loop_
_entity_poly.entity_id
_entity_poly.type
_entity_poly.pdbx_seq_one_letter_code
_entity_poly.pdbx_strand_id
1 'polypeptide(L)'
;ENIIQFGNNAYGKPTTALNILRETIMGRELFDYAFKTYAQRWEFKHPTPADFFRTMEDASGEDLDWFWRGWFYGTDPCDISIDSVKAFKADINGVSKPIMPPGKINVDGSRNLDTPIVNPYDDISKIRNREDKNIHFLTDVDTTLRDFYWSYDRKLEPYDSSFTFKVQPFETVPVDDTTKQKFANKFLYQLSFTNKGGLVMPVIVQWTFKDGTTEIDRIPAQIWRKNENNVSKVFLKDKEVVSIQLDPLRETADIDMGNNNWPRVDAPGNFTIYKLKQAARGQSRGVNPMQRANQK
;
A
#
# COMPACT_ATOMS: atom_id res chain seq x y z
N GLU A 1 22.73 30.24 0.34
CA GLU A 1 22.70 28.81 -0.04
C GLU A 1 21.37 28.51 -0.73
N ASN A 2 21.41 27.87 -1.89
CA ASN A 2 20.21 27.46 -2.60
C ASN A 2 19.76 26.13 -2.04
N ILE A 3 18.59 26.10 -1.38
CA ILE A 3 17.98 24.86 -0.92
C ILE A 3 17.29 24.21 -2.12
N ILE A 4 17.83 23.08 -2.56
CA ILE A 4 17.27 22.32 -3.67
C ILE A 4 15.95 21.68 -3.21
N GLN A 5 14.90 21.77 -4.04
CA GLN A 5 13.55 21.20 -3.76
C GLN A 5 12.92 21.71 -2.44
N PHE A 6 13.10 22.97 -2.13
CA PHE A 6 12.57 23.58 -0.92
C PHE A 6 11.05 23.29 -0.72
N GLY A 7 10.24 23.45 -1.75
CA GLY A 7 8.81 23.21 -1.69
C GLY A 7 8.46 21.76 -1.30
N ASN A 8 9.16 20.78 -1.87
CA ASN A 8 8.91 19.37 -1.55
C ASN A 8 9.34 19.02 -0.12
N ASN A 9 10.49 19.56 0.32
CA ASN A 9 11.03 19.25 1.64
C ASN A 9 10.34 20.03 2.78
N ALA A 10 9.97 21.27 2.53
CA ALA A 10 9.35 22.12 3.57
C ALA A 10 7.84 21.95 3.68
N TYR A 11 7.16 21.54 2.63
CA TYR A 11 5.69 21.40 2.59
C TYR A 11 5.25 19.97 2.24
N GLY A 12 5.69 19.41 1.13
CA GLY A 12 5.20 18.12 0.64
C GLY A 12 5.52 16.97 1.61
N LYS A 13 6.78 16.81 2.01
CA LYS A 13 7.21 15.73 2.91
C LYS A 13 6.52 15.81 4.28
N PRO A 14 6.49 16.96 4.99
CA PRO A 14 5.76 17.07 6.27
C PRO A 14 4.28 16.81 6.14
N THR A 15 3.63 17.31 5.09
CA THR A 15 2.21 17.06 4.84
C THR A 15 1.92 15.57 4.66
N THR A 16 2.73 14.89 3.87
CA THR A 16 2.62 13.44 3.67
C THR A 16 2.83 12.68 4.99
N ALA A 17 3.86 13.04 5.76
CA ALA A 17 4.13 12.44 7.05
C ALA A 17 2.96 12.58 8.03
N LEU A 18 2.43 13.79 8.18
CA LEU A 18 1.31 14.05 9.09
C LEU A 18 0.02 13.37 8.61
N ASN A 19 -0.21 13.28 7.30
CA ASN A 19 -1.34 12.53 6.77
C ASN A 19 -1.23 11.03 7.06
N ILE A 20 -0.06 10.45 6.91
CA ILE A 20 0.20 9.05 7.27
C ILE A 20 0.02 8.84 8.78
N LEU A 21 0.53 9.76 9.58
CA LEU A 21 0.37 9.69 11.04
C LEU A 21 -1.11 9.70 11.43
N ARG A 22 -1.90 10.56 10.80
CA ARG A 22 -3.33 10.69 11.02
C ARG A 22 -4.14 9.48 10.54
N GLU A 23 -3.87 9.02 9.32
CA GLU A 23 -4.70 8.01 8.67
C GLU A 23 -4.29 6.57 9.02
N THR A 24 -3.00 6.33 9.21
CA THR A 24 -2.44 4.96 9.28
C THR A 24 -1.96 4.60 10.67
N ILE A 25 -1.32 5.53 11.39
CA ILE A 25 -0.62 5.22 12.65
C ILE A 25 -1.49 5.49 13.86
N MET A 26 -1.94 6.73 14.04
CA MET A 26 -2.72 7.13 15.23
C MET A 26 -4.23 6.95 15.04
N GLY A 27 -4.72 7.09 13.80
CA GLY A 27 -6.14 7.26 13.53
C GLY A 27 -6.61 8.71 13.68
N ARG A 28 -7.72 9.04 13.01
CA ARG A 28 -8.22 10.41 12.88
C ARG A 28 -8.55 11.05 14.22
N GLU A 29 -9.26 10.35 15.07
CA GLU A 29 -9.74 10.93 16.34
C GLU A 29 -8.57 11.31 17.25
N LEU A 30 -7.61 10.40 17.43
CA LEU A 30 -6.48 10.62 18.32
C LEU A 30 -5.53 11.68 17.77
N PHE A 31 -5.24 11.63 16.47
CA PHE A 31 -4.42 12.64 15.82
C PHE A 31 -5.06 14.03 15.91
N ASP A 32 -6.33 14.15 15.56
CA ASP A 32 -7.04 15.44 15.53
C ASP A 32 -7.12 16.04 16.96
N TYR A 33 -7.30 15.20 17.99
CA TYR A 33 -7.23 15.62 19.38
C TYR A 33 -5.83 16.16 19.74
N ALA A 34 -4.78 15.41 19.44
CA ALA A 34 -3.41 15.80 19.74
C ALA A 34 -3.00 17.07 18.98
N PHE A 35 -3.37 17.15 17.71
CA PHE A 35 -3.08 18.33 16.89
C PHE A 35 -3.82 19.60 17.37
N LYS A 36 -5.07 19.45 17.79
CA LYS A 36 -5.83 20.53 18.41
C LYS A 36 -5.21 20.97 19.73
N THR A 37 -4.75 20.02 20.53
CA THR A 37 -4.03 20.31 21.80
C THR A 37 -2.76 21.09 21.52
N TYR A 38 -2.01 20.73 20.46
CA TYR A 38 -0.83 21.50 20.05
C TYR A 38 -1.21 22.92 19.67
N ALA A 39 -2.24 23.11 18.82
CA ALA A 39 -2.69 24.45 18.40
C ALA A 39 -3.06 25.32 19.60
N GLN A 40 -3.82 24.78 20.58
CA GLN A 40 -4.23 25.49 21.79
C GLN A 40 -3.07 25.80 22.75
N ARG A 41 -2.12 24.87 22.88
CA ARG A 41 -0.95 25.03 23.78
C ARG A 41 0.03 26.08 23.27
N TRP A 42 0.15 26.18 21.94
CA TRP A 42 1.19 26.97 21.31
C TRP A 42 0.66 28.19 20.53
N GLU A 43 -0.62 28.46 20.55
CA GLU A 43 -1.17 29.68 19.93
C GLU A 43 -0.48 30.94 20.49
N PHE A 44 -0.16 31.87 19.59
CA PHE A 44 0.59 33.11 19.86
C PHE A 44 1.99 32.91 20.47
N LYS A 45 2.57 31.72 20.40
CA LYS A 45 3.93 31.40 20.85
C LYS A 45 4.79 31.00 19.65
N HIS A 46 6.06 30.76 19.89
CA HIS A 46 7.05 30.35 18.87
C HIS A 46 7.57 28.93 19.15
N PRO A 47 6.81 27.89 18.82
CA PRO A 47 7.23 26.53 19.08
C PRO A 47 8.39 26.10 18.17
N THR A 48 9.24 25.25 18.69
CA THR A 48 10.23 24.49 17.93
C THR A 48 9.63 23.17 17.42
N PRO A 49 10.27 22.47 16.47
CA PRO A 49 9.83 21.13 16.06
C PRO A 49 9.73 20.16 17.24
N ALA A 50 10.64 20.23 18.22
CA ALA A 50 10.62 19.40 19.42
C ALA A 50 9.36 19.64 20.27
N ASP A 51 8.88 20.88 20.34
CA ASP A 51 7.66 21.22 21.06
C ASP A 51 6.42 20.61 20.41
N PHE A 52 6.41 20.56 19.08
CA PHE A 52 5.38 19.87 18.32
C PHE A 52 5.39 18.37 18.62
N PHE A 53 6.53 17.71 18.48
CA PHE A 53 6.66 16.26 18.66
C PHE A 53 6.24 15.86 20.07
N ARG A 54 6.78 16.52 21.10
CA ARG A 54 6.42 16.25 22.50
C ARG A 54 4.93 16.47 22.76
N THR A 55 4.36 17.53 22.19
CA THR A 55 2.93 17.79 22.41
C THR A 55 2.06 16.74 21.79
N MET A 56 2.42 16.24 20.59
CA MET A 56 1.70 15.15 19.95
C MET A 56 1.75 13.86 20.76
N GLU A 57 2.93 13.52 21.32
CA GLU A 57 3.10 12.35 22.18
C GLU A 57 2.42 12.50 23.55
N ASP A 58 2.58 13.64 24.21
CA ASP A 58 1.93 13.93 25.50
C ASP A 58 0.40 13.81 25.40
N ALA A 59 -0.16 14.35 24.33
CA ALA A 59 -1.61 14.39 24.14
C ALA A 59 -2.19 13.06 23.70
N SER A 60 -1.45 12.29 22.89
CA SER A 60 -1.90 10.99 22.40
C SER A 60 -1.57 9.83 23.32
N GLY A 61 -0.53 9.95 24.12
CA GLY A 61 0.02 8.83 24.91
C GLY A 61 0.76 7.78 24.05
N GLU A 62 1.04 8.08 22.78
CA GLU A 62 1.74 7.19 21.85
C GLU A 62 3.24 7.51 21.79
N ASP A 63 4.07 6.47 21.72
CA ASP A 63 5.52 6.56 21.48
C ASP A 63 5.76 6.71 19.98
N LEU A 64 6.03 7.93 19.52
CA LEU A 64 6.24 8.30 18.13
C LEU A 64 7.71 8.66 17.81
N ASP A 65 8.64 8.46 18.73
CA ASP A 65 10.07 8.78 18.55
C ASP A 65 10.64 8.15 17.26
N TRP A 66 10.27 6.90 16.99
CA TRP A 66 10.68 6.19 15.78
C TRP A 66 10.19 6.88 14.49
N PHE A 67 8.98 7.45 14.53
CA PHE A 67 8.36 8.15 13.41
C PHE A 67 9.02 9.51 13.17
N TRP A 68 9.19 10.31 14.24
CA TRP A 68 9.82 11.61 14.13
C TRP A 68 11.26 11.50 13.66
N ARG A 69 12.02 10.53 14.20
CA ARG A 69 13.40 10.26 13.79
C ARG A 69 13.49 9.96 12.28
N GLY A 70 12.66 9.08 11.77
CA GLY A 70 12.69 8.69 10.36
C GLY A 70 12.23 9.79 9.42
N TRP A 71 11.07 10.39 9.69
CA TRP A 71 10.47 11.36 8.77
C TRP A 71 11.10 12.75 8.81
N PHE A 72 11.57 13.21 9.97
CA PHE A 72 12.03 14.59 10.16
C PHE A 72 13.52 14.73 10.36
N TYR A 73 14.22 13.72 10.83
CA TYR A 73 15.67 13.75 11.06
C TYR A 73 16.46 12.85 10.11
N GLY A 74 15.78 11.97 9.36
CA GLY A 74 16.37 11.08 8.39
C GLY A 74 16.09 11.50 6.94
N THR A 75 16.82 10.87 6.02
CA THR A 75 16.66 11.03 4.56
C THR A 75 16.23 9.73 3.87
N ASP A 76 16.11 8.66 4.64
CA ASP A 76 15.80 7.34 4.14
C ASP A 76 14.36 7.27 3.60
N PRO A 77 14.13 6.69 2.43
CA PRO A 77 12.80 6.47 1.89
C PRO A 77 12.13 5.25 2.52
N CYS A 78 10.81 5.16 2.38
CA CYS A 78 10.08 3.94 2.65
C CYS A 78 10.17 3.01 1.43
N ASP A 79 10.70 1.81 1.61
CA ASP A 79 10.71 0.72 0.63
C ASP A 79 10.75 -0.61 1.41
N ILE A 80 9.59 -1.25 1.54
CA ILE A 80 9.43 -2.52 2.25
C ILE A 80 9.07 -3.59 1.25
N SER A 81 9.88 -4.63 1.13
CA SER A 81 9.66 -5.72 0.19
C SER A 81 9.20 -7.01 0.84
N ILE A 82 8.44 -7.82 0.09
CA ILE A 82 8.24 -9.25 0.39
C ILE A 82 9.39 -10.03 -0.25
N ASP A 83 10.27 -10.62 0.57
CA ASP A 83 11.39 -11.41 0.03
C ASP A 83 10.98 -12.84 -0.21
N SER A 84 10.26 -13.45 0.72
CA SER A 84 9.82 -14.83 0.61
C SER A 84 8.50 -15.07 1.32
N VAL A 85 7.73 -15.98 0.76
CA VAL A 85 6.51 -16.52 1.35
C VAL A 85 6.64 -18.03 1.41
N LYS A 86 6.56 -18.59 2.63
CA LYS A 86 6.49 -20.01 2.85
C LYS A 86 5.10 -20.37 3.33
N ALA A 87 4.48 -21.34 2.68
CA ALA A 87 3.14 -21.81 3.01
C ALA A 87 3.23 -23.21 3.64
N PHE A 88 2.59 -23.36 4.79
CA PHE A 88 2.56 -24.62 5.54
C PHE A 88 1.13 -25.05 5.74
N LYS A 89 0.90 -26.34 5.68
CA LYS A 89 -0.36 -26.96 6.04
C LYS A 89 -0.10 -28.09 7.04
N ALA A 90 -0.93 -28.20 8.06
CA ALA A 90 -0.83 -29.32 9.00
C ALA A 90 -1.12 -30.63 8.26
N ASP A 91 -0.19 -31.59 8.35
CA ASP A 91 -0.39 -32.92 7.82
C ASP A 91 -1.30 -33.73 8.76
N ILE A 92 -2.54 -33.91 8.34
CA ILE A 92 -3.55 -34.60 9.15
C ILE A 92 -3.41 -36.15 9.01
N ASN A 93 -2.89 -36.63 7.88
CA ASN A 93 -2.93 -38.07 7.54
C ASN A 93 -1.57 -38.70 7.32
N GLY A 94 -0.45 -38.03 7.59
CA GLY A 94 0.90 -38.59 7.41
C GLY A 94 1.28 -38.84 5.95
N VAL A 95 0.47 -38.45 4.98
CA VAL A 95 0.73 -38.58 3.55
C VAL A 95 0.59 -37.22 2.93
N SER A 96 1.68 -36.48 2.87
CA SER A 96 1.73 -35.24 2.12
C SER A 96 1.62 -35.50 0.62
N LYS A 97 0.43 -35.41 0.08
CA LYS A 97 0.30 -35.18 -1.36
C LYS A 97 0.68 -33.73 -1.61
N PRO A 98 1.66 -33.44 -2.48
CA PRO A 98 1.88 -32.10 -2.92
C PRO A 98 0.56 -31.59 -3.50
N ILE A 99 0.02 -30.52 -2.94
CA ILE A 99 -1.15 -29.85 -3.51
C ILE A 99 -0.61 -29.26 -4.81
N MET A 100 -1.00 -29.87 -5.94
CA MET A 100 -0.68 -29.29 -7.23
C MET A 100 -1.25 -27.86 -7.24
N PRO A 101 -0.45 -26.88 -7.63
CA PRO A 101 -0.95 -25.53 -7.80
C PRO A 101 -2.17 -25.58 -8.71
N PRO A 102 -3.22 -24.82 -8.42
CA PRO A 102 -4.31 -24.69 -9.34
C PRO A 102 -3.73 -24.29 -10.69
N GLY A 103 -4.14 -24.99 -11.74
CA GLY A 103 -3.71 -24.68 -13.10
C GLY A 103 -3.96 -23.20 -13.37
N LYS A 104 -3.23 -22.63 -14.33
CA LYS A 104 -3.28 -21.20 -14.70
C LYS A 104 -4.66 -20.60 -14.41
N ILE A 105 -4.73 -19.75 -13.39
CA ILE A 105 -5.91 -18.91 -13.21
C ILE A 105 -5.73 -17.80 -14.24
N ASN A 106 -6.39 -17.94 -15.39
CA ASN A 106 -6.60 -16.80 -16.26
C ASN A 106 -7.55 -15.88 -15.50
N VAL A 107 -7.02 -14.82 -14.91
CA VAL A 107 -7.86 -13.70 -14.50
C VAL A 107 -8.26 -13.05 -15.81
N ASP A 108 -9.39 -13.51 -16.37
CA ASP A 108 -10.01 -12.84 -17.51
C ASP A 108 -10.30 -11.42 -17.03
N GLY A 109 -9.74 -10.44 -17.73
CA GLY A 109 -9.95 -9.02 -17.48
C GLY A 109 -11.36 -8.52 -17.80
N SER A 110 -12.35 -9.43 -17.91
CA SER A 110 -13.76 -9.07 -17.95
C SER A 110 -14.16 -8.49 -16.61
N ARG A 111 -14.12 -7.15 -16.52
CA ARG A 111 -14.67 -6.42 -15.38
C ARG A 111 -16.14 -6.75 -15.27
N ASN A 112 -16.51 -7.41 -14.19
CA ASN A 112 -17.89 -7.45 -13.78
C ASN A 112 -18.30 -6.00 -13.48
N LEU A 113 -19.17 -5.42 -14.31
CA LEU A 113 -19.59 -4.01 -14.21
C LEU A 113 -20.30 -3.68 -12.88
N ASP A 114 -20.64 -4.71 -12.10
CA ASP A 114 -21.30 -4.58 -10.81
C ASP A 114 -20.34 -4.50 -9.62
N THR A 115 -19.03 -4.70 -9.81
CA THR A 115 -18.06 -4.41 -8.76
C THR A 115 -17.74 -2.93 -8.75
N PRO A 116 -17.77 -2.27 -7.57
CA PRO A 116 -17.34 -0.88 -7.47
C PRO A 116 -15.94 -0.78 -8.07
N ILE A 117 -15.77 0.11 -9.04
CA ILE A 117 -14.46 0.39 -9.64
C ILE A 117 -13.62 0.96 -8.50
N VAL A 118 -12.77 0.13 -7.88
CA VAL A 118 -11.74 0.64 -6.99
C VAL A 118 -10.79 1.41 -7.91
N ASN A 119 -10.86 2.73 -7.83
CA ASN A 119 -9.95 3.59 -8.55
C ASN A 119 -8.54 3.29 -8.01
N PRO A 120 -7.58 2.84 -8.84
CA PRO A 120 -6.22 2.55 -8.39
C PRO A 120 -5.50 3.77 -7.80
N TYR A 121 -6.10 4.95 -7.88
CA TYR A 121 -5.64 6.19 -7.27
C TYR A 121 -6.41 6.57 -6.01
N ASP A 122 -7.35 5.74 -5.55
CA ASP A 122 -7.99 5.97 -4.26
C ASP A 122 -7.02 5.59 -3.14
N ASP A 123 -6.60 6.61 -2.42
CA ASP A 123 -5.87 6.43 -1.16
C ASP A 123 -6.83 6.22 0.01
N ILE A 124 -6.28 5.86 1.16
CA ILE A 124 -7.05 5.59 2.38
C ILE A 124 -7.87 6.81 2.82
N SER A 125 -7.36 8.03 2.61
CA SER A 125 -8.07 9.25 2.98
C SER A 125 -9.32 9.46 2.15
N LYS A 126 -9.25 9.20 0.85
CA LYS A 126 -10.41 9.29 -0.06
C LYS A 126 -11.47 8.26 0.28
N ILE A 127 -11.05 7.01 0.59
CA ILE A 127 -11.97 5.94 0.99
C ILE A 127 -12.71 6.35 2.26
N ARG A 128 -11.99 6.74 3.31
CA ARG A 128 -12.59 7.16 4.58
C ARG A 128 -13.47 8.40 4.46
N ASN A 129 -13.11 9.35 3.60
CA ASN A 129 -13.94 10.50 3.34
C ASN A 129 -15.27 10.14 2.67
N ARG A 130 -15.30 9.08 1.84
CA ARG A 130 -16.54 8.58 1.23
C ARG A 130 -17.41 7.80 2.21
N GLU A 131 -16.79 7.13 3.19
CA GLU A 131 -17.49 6.37 4.23
C GLU A 131 -18.11 7.28 5.29
N ASP A 132 -17.52 8.45 5.54
CA ASP A 132 -18.00 9.41 6.53
C ASP A 132 -19.19 10.22 6.00
N LYS A 133 -20.37 9.93 6.51
CA LYS A 133 -21.64 10.58 6.12
C LYS A 133 -21.70 12.07 6.46
N ASN A 134 -20.81 12.57 7.29
CA ASN A 134 -20.74 14.01 7.64
C ASN A 134 -19.92 14.81 6.63
N ILE A 135 -19.17 14.14 5.76
CA ILE A 135 -18.38 14.78 4.73
C ILE A 135 -19.20 14.84 3.44
N HIS A 136 -19.51 16.05 3.01
CA HIS A 136 -20.20 16.30 1.75
C HIS A 136 -19.20 16.81 0.71
N PHE A 137 -19.05 16.06 -0.37
CA PHE A 137 -18.19 16.51 -1.48
C PHE A 137 -18.93 17.58 -2.31
N LEU A 138 -18.21 18.61 -2.70
CA LEU A 138 -18.76 19.66 -3.57
C LEU A 138 -19.33 19.07 -4.87
N THR A 139 -18.70 18.05 -5.42
CA THR A 139 -19.16 17.32 -6.61
C THR A 139 -20.47 16.52 -6.40
N ASP A 140 -20.89 16.29 -5.16
CA ASP A 140 -22.18 15.66 -4.85
C ASP A 140 -23.26 16.73 -4.69
N VAL A 141 -22.88 17.93 -4.27
CA VAL A 141 -23.76 19.10 -4.16
C VAL A 141 -23.95 19.74 -5.53
N ASP A 142 -22.86 19.93 -6.27
CA ASP A 142 -22.86 20.50 -7.63
C ASP A 142 -22.40 19.45 -8.64
N THR A 143 -23.39 18.81 -9.27
CA THR A 143 -23.16 17.74 -10.24
C THR A 143 -22.52 18.22 -11.55
N THR A 144 -22.51 19.53 -11.81
CA THR A 144 -21.87 20.10 -13.01
C THR A 144 -20.35 19.98 -12.98
N LEU A 145 -19.77 19.85 -11.78
CA LEU A 145 -18.33 19.68 -11.58
C LEU A 145 -17.86 18.25 -11.83
N ARG A 146 -18.77 17.28 -11.96
CA ARG A 146 -18.41 15.85 -12.14
C ARG A 146 -17.71 15.57 -13.45
N ASP A 147 -18.01 16.30 -14.52
CA ASP A 147 -17.45 16.03 -15.85
C ASP A 147 -15.93 16.23 -15.91
N PHE A 148 -15.38 17.18 -15.16
CA PHE A 148 -13.95 17.42 -15.10
C PHE A 148 -13.22 16.23 -14.45
N TYR A 149 -13.67 15.80 -13.28
CA TYR A 149 -13.07 14.69 -12.54
C TYR A 149 -13.31 13.35 -13.22
N TRP A 150 -14.49 13.15 -13.79
CA TRP A 150 -14.84 11.94 -14.52
C TRP A 150 -14.00 11.75 -15.79
N SER A 151 -13.75 12.79 -16.54
CA SER A 151 -12.91 12.74 -17.74
C SER A 151 -11.42 12.59 -17.39
N TYR A 152 -10.98 13.08 -16.25
CA TYR A 152 -9.62 12.92 -15.77
C TYR A 152 -9.36 11.48 -15.30
N ASP A 153 -10.24 10.92 -14.48
CA ASP A 153 -10.12 9.57 -13.93
C ASP A 153 -10.33 8.46 -14.97
N ARG A 154 -11.12 8.73 -16.02
CA ARG A 154 -11.38 7.75 -17.08
C ARG A 154 -10.30 7.67 -18.17
N LYS A 155 -9.38 8.61 -18.26
CA LYS A 155 -8.27 8.58 -19.22
C LYS A 155 -7.14 7.62 -18.84
N LEU A 156 -7.29 6.91 -17.75
CA LEU A 156 -6.37 5.88 -17.35
C LEU A 156 -6.72 4.62 -18.12
N GLU A 157 -5.92 4.34 -19.14
CA GLU A 157 -6.02 3.12 -19.92
C GLU A 157 -6.03 1.89 -18.99
N PRO A 158 -6.88 0.88 -19.26
CA PRO A 158 -6.89 -0.34 -18.47
C PRO A 158 -5.49 -0.97 -18.55
N TYR A 159 -4.86 -1.14 -17.42
CA TYR A 159 -3.62 -1.88 -17.29
C TYR A 159 -3.90 -3.32 -17.73
N ASP A 160 -3.18 -3.80 -18.74
CA ASP A 160 -3.27 -5.18 -19.21
C ASP A 160 -2.72 -6.11 -18.12
N SER A 161 -3.61 -6.74 -17.38
CA SER A 161 -3.32 -7.54 -16.20
C SER A 161 -3.40 -9.04 -16.45
N SER A 162 -2.97 -9.50 -17.61
CA SER A 162 -2.82 -10.93 -17.84
C SER A 162 -1.58 -11.47 -17.11
N PHE A 163 -1.72 -11.79 -15.82
CA PHE A 163 -0.65 -12.34 -15.01
C PHE A 163 -0.78 -13.86 -14.88
N THR A 164 0.32 -14.57 -15.14
CA THR A 164 0.43 -16.00 -14.86
C THR A 164 1.16 -16.19 -13.54
N PHE A 165 0.45 -16.58 -12.49
CA PHE A 165 1.05 -16.85 -11.17
C PHE A 165 1.62 -18.26 -11.11
N LYS A 166 2.88 -18.40 -10.65
CA LYS A 166 3.43 -19.69 -10.21
C LYS A 166 3.17 -19.81 -8.72
N VAL A 167 2.20 -20.61 -8.34
CA VAL A 167 1.94 -20.90 -6.92
C VAL A 167 3.02 -21.86 -6.42
N GLN A 168 3.68 -21.52 -5.30
CA GLN A 168 4.63 -22.40 -4.65
C GLN A 168 3.90 -23.52 -3.88
N PRO A 169 4.44 -24.75 -3.87
CA PRO A 169 3.84 -25.84 -3.12
C PRO A 169 3.91 -25.57 -1.61
N PHE A 170 2.88 -26.03 -0.89
CA PHE A 170 2.90 -25.99 0.58
C PHE A 170 3.95 -26.93 1.14
N GLU A 171 4.76 -26.46 2.07
CA GLU A 171 5.61 -27.31 2.90
C GLU A 171 4.74 -27.96 3.99
N THR A 172 4.92 -29.26 4.20
CA THR A 172 4.22 -30.01 5.25
C THR A 172 5.08 -30.08 6.49
N VAL A 173 4.49 -29.74 7.64
CA VAL A 173 5.15 -29.82 8.94
C VAL A 173 4.49 -30.91 9.76
N PRO A 174 5.25 -31.93 10.24
CA PRO A 174 4.70 -32.97 11.13
C PRO A 174 4.29 -32.30 12.47
N VAL A 175 3.08 -32.59 12.92
CA VAL A 175 2.52 -32.07 14.17
C VAL A 175 1.86 -33.21 14.96
N ASP A 176 1.78 -33.03 16.28
CA ASP A 176 1.11 -33.98 17.18
C ASP A 176 -0.43 -34.00 16.95
N ASP A 177 -1.11 -35.04 17.42
CA ASP A 177 -2.52 -35.26 17.11
C ASP A 177 -3.46 -34.19 17.68
N THR A 178 -3.12 -33.58 18.81
CA THR A 178 -3.89 -32.47 19.40
C THR A 178 -3.76 -31.21 18.58
N THR A 179 -2.60 -30.94 18.04
CA THR A 179 -2.31 -29.82 17.16
C THR A 179 -2.91 -30.03 15.77
N LYS A 180 -2.94 -31.27 15.26
CA LYS A 180 -3.61 -31.60 14.00
C LYS A 180 -5.08 -31.19 13.99
N GLN A 181 -5.83 -31.47 15.06
CA GLN A 181 -7.26 -31.10 15.14
C GLN A 181 -7.47 -29.58 15.12
N LYS A 182 -6.60 -28.82 15.79
CA LYS A 182 -6.70 -27.35 15.85
C LYS A 182 -6.38 -26.68 14.50
N PHE A 183 -5.49 -27.29 13.71
CA PHE A 183 -4.99 -26.71 12.46
C PHE A 183 -5.41 -27.46 11.20
N ALA A 184 -6.34 -28.43 11.33
CA ALA A 184 -6.76 -29.29 10.24
C ALA A 184 -7.20 -28.57 8.96
N ASN A 185 -7.86 -27.42 9.11
CA ASN A 185 -8.35 -26.59 8.01
C ASN A 185 -7.70 -25.20 7.97
N LYS A 186 -6.52 -25.06 8.59
CA LYS A 186 -5.83 -23.79 8.66
C LYS A 186 -4.60 -23.82 7.76
N PHE A 187 -4.28 -22.66 7.22
CA PHE A 187 -3.10 -22.41 6.40
C PHE A 187 -2.17 -21.47 7.16
N LEU A 188 -0.90 -21.83 7.26
CA LEU A 188 0.11 -20.98 7.87
C LEU A 188 0.99 -20.38 6.78
N TYR A 189 1.17 -19.09 6.81
CA TYR A 189 2.03 -18.36 5.88
C TYR A 189 3.10 -17.63 6.66
N GLN A 190 4.36 -17.98 6.41
CA GLN A 190 5.50 -17.23 6.92
C GLN A 190 5.94 -16.25 5.85
N LEU A 191 5.83 -14.99 6.15
CA LEU A 191 6.31 -13.90 5.30
C LEU A 191 7.61 -13.38 5.88
N SER A 192 8.58 -13.14 5.00
CA SER A 192 9.81 -12.44 5.32
C SER A 192 9.81 -11.10 4.61
N PHE A 193 10.04 -10.04 5.36
CA PHE A 193 10.07 -8.67 4.88
C PHE A 193 11.46 -8.09 5.01
N THR A 194 11.88 -7.28 4.04
CA THR A 194 13.10 -6.47 4.10
C THR A 194 12.75 -5.00 3.96
N ASN A 195 13.27 -4.19 4.86
CA ASN A 195 13.26 -2.74 4.77
C ASN A 195 14.47 -2.29 3.93
N LYS A 196 14.25 -2.08 2.64
CA LYS A 196 15.29 -1.68 1.70
C LYS A 196 15.58 -0.19 1.74
N GLY A 197 14.55 0.59 2.05
CA GLY A 197 14.65 2.05 2.09
C GLY A 197 15.28 2.61 3.36
N GLY A 198 15.18 1.88 4.46
CA GLY A 198 15.69 2.30 5.77
C GLY A 198 14.65 3.00 6.66
N LEU A 199 13.65 3.66 6.10
CA LEU A 199 12.58 4.28 6.88
C LEU A 199 11.68 3.20 7.52
N VAL A 200 11.60 3.22 8.85
CA VAL A 200 10.76 2.30 9.60
C VAL A 200 9.29 2.70 9.47
N MET A 201 8.45 1.79 8.97
CA MET A 201 7.02 2.01 8.78
C MET A 201 6.21 0.76 9.15
N PRO A 202 4.90 0.88 9.45
CA PRO A 202 4.03 -0.27 9.61
C PRO A 202 4.02 -1.15 8.37
N VAL A 203 3.81 -2.46 8.54
CA VAL A 203 3.67 -3.39 7.44
C VAL A 203 2.19 -3.71 7.26
N ILE A 204 1.63 -3.32 6.13
CA ILE A 204 0.23 -3.52 5.79
C ILE A 204 0.15 -4.60 4.72
N VAL A 205 -0.53 -5.69 5.01
CA VAL A 205 -0.58 -6.88 4.16
C VAL A 205 -2.02 -7.15 3.74
N GLN A 206 -2.29 -7.07 2.46
CA GLN A 206 -3.54 -7.55 1.89
C GLN A 206 -3.38 -8.97 1.41
N TRP A 207 -4.28 -9.82 1.82
CA TRP A 207 -4.44 -11.20 1.41
C TRP A 207 -5.57 -11.30 0.40
N THR A 208 -5.34 -12.00 -0.70
CA THR A 208 -6.40 -12.39 -1.63
C THR A 208 -6.55 -13.90 -1.57
N PHE A 209 -7.74 -14.36 -1.26
CA PHE A 209 -8.03 -15.78 -1.13
C PHE A 209 -8.55 -16.38 -2.44
N LYS A 210 -8.53 -17.69 -2.51
CA LYS A 210 -8.95 -18.46 -3.69
C LYS A 210 -10.43 -18.24 -4.08
N ASP A 211 -11.25 -17.86 -3.12
CA ASP A 211 -12.66 -17.51 -3.34
C ASP A 211 -12.86 -16.05 -3.80
N GLY A 212 -11.78 -15.31 -4.02
CA GLY A 212 -11.82 -13.90 -4.44
C GLY A 212 -12.03 -12.90 -3.30
N THR A 213 -12.23 -13.35 -2.06
CA THR A 213 -12.33 -12.45 -0.91
C THR A 213 -10.97 -11.91 -0.51
N THR A 214 -10.95 -10.72 0.10
CA THR A 214 -9.72 -10.07 0.57
C THR A 214 -9.80 -9.78 2.07
N GLU A 215 -8.63 -9.74 2.71
CA GLU A 215 -8.44 -9.36 4.11
C GLU A 215 -7.19 -8.50 4.23
N ILE A 216 -7.18 -7.53 5.14
CA ILE A 216 -6.01 -6.67 5.40
C ILE A 216 -5.57 -6.83 6.85
N ASP A 217 -4.29 -7.22 7.02
CA ASP A 217 -3.60 -7.21 8.31
C ASP A 217 -2.72 -5.97 8.41
N ARG A 218 -2.82 -5.25 9.52
CA ARG A 218 -1.97 -4.12 9.84
C ARG A 218 -1.02 -4.49 10.97
N ILE A 219 0.27 -4.47 10.69
CA ILE A 219 1.32 -4.81 11.62
C ILE A 219 2.01 -3.50 12.02
N PRO A 220 1.97 -3.12 13.30
CA PRO A 220 2.57 -1.88 13.73
C PRO A 220 4.10 -1.86 13.52
N ALA A 221 4.67 -0.66 13.40
CA ALA A 221 6.09 -0.44 13.12
C ALA A 221 7.04 -1.08 14.16
N GLN A 222 6.53 -1.40 15.34
CA GLN A 222 7.27 -2.10 16.40
C GLN A 222 7.77 -3.50 15.98
N ILE A 223 7.27 -4.06 14.88
CA ILE A 223 7.83 -5.31 14.32
C ILE A 223 9.33 -5.18 14.02
N TRP A 224 9.78 -3.98 13.64
CA TRP A 224 11.17 -3.68 13.30
C TRP A 224 12.09 -3.46 14.51
N ARG A 225 11.55 -3.48 15.74
CA ARG A 225 12.31 -3.13 16.97
C ARG A 225 13.54 -4.02 17.21
N LYS A 226 13.51 -5.29 16.82
CA LYS A 226 14.63 -6.21 16.98
C LYS A 226 15.63 -6.15 15.82
N ASN A 227 15.17 -5.84 14.65
CA ASN A 227 15.97 -5.78 13.43
C ASN A 227 15.29 -4.82 12.44
N GLU A 228 15.92 -3.69 12.18
CA GLU A 228 15.39 -2.64 11.30
C GLU A 228 15.43 -3.05 9.82
N ASN A 229 16.24 -4.06 9.46
CA ASN A 229 16.45 -4.46 8.07
C ASN A 229 15.56 -5.62 7.63
N ASN A 230 15.44 -6.66 8.50
CA ASN A 230 14.76 -7.89 8.12
C ASN A 230 13.90 -8.42 9.26
N VAL A 231 12.67 -8.79 8.95
CA VAL A 231 11.75 -9.40 9.90
C VAL A 231 10.95 -10.51 9.23
N SER A 232 10.54 -11.49 10.02
CA SER A 232 9.65 -12.56 9.58
C SER A 232 8.47 -12.68 10.53
N LYS A 233 7.29 -12.94 9.97
CA LYS A 233 6.07 -13.17 10.75
C LYS A 233 5.27 -14.32 10.15
N VAL A 234 4.69 -15.13 11.04
CA VAL A 234 3.78 -16.22 10.66
C VAL A 234 2.34 -15.74 10.84
N PHE A 235 1.52 -16.03 9.84
CA PHE A 235 0.10 -15.72 9.82
C PHE A 235 -0.69 -17.01 9.69
N LEU A 236 -1.80 -17.08 10.42
CA LEU A 236 -2.75 -18.17 10.35
C LEU A 236 -3.98 -17.69 9.58
N LYS A 237 -4.34 -18.39 8.51
CA LYS A 237 -5.49 -18.08 7.67
C LYS A 237 -6.42 -19.29 7.55
N ASP A 238 -7.73 -19.00 7.44
CA ASP A 238 -8.77 -20.03 7.30
C ASP A 238 -8.94 -20.48 5.85
N LYS A 239 -8.45 -19.68 4.91
CA LYS A 239 -8.61 -19.89 3.48
C LYS A 239 -7.24 -19.93 2.80
N GLU A 240 -7.20 -20.64 1.65
CA GLU A 240 -6.00 -20.67 0.80
C GLU A 240 -5.77 -19.29 0.16
N VAL A 241 -4.56 -18.76 0.33
CA VAL A 241 -4.13 -17.48 -0.22
C VAL A 241 -3.58 -17.68 -1.62
N VAL A 242 -4.02 -16.87 -2.57
CA VAL A 242 -3.55 -16.88 -3.97
C VAL A 242 -2.62 -15.72 -4.28
N SER A 243 -2.77 -14.58 -3.63
CA SER A 243 -1.84 -13.46 -3.75
C SER A 243 -1.78 -12.63 -2.47
N ILE A 244 -0.65 -11.94 -2.32
CA ILE A 244 -0.35 -11.05 -1.21
C ILE A 244 0.15 -9.74 -1.79
N GLN A 245 -0.33 -8.62 -1.26
CA GLN A 245 0.11 -7.29 -1.64
C GLN A 245 0.44 -6.47 -0.40
N LEU A 246 1.60 -5.83 -0.38
CA LEU A 246 1.92 -4.82 0.62
C LEU A 246 1.32 -3.48 0.22
N ASP A 247 0.92 -2.73 1.24
CA ASP A 247 0.43 -1.36 1.14
C ASP A 247 -0.58 -1.12 0.00
N PRO A 248 -1.69 -1.88 -0.03
CA PRO A 248 -2.65 -1.85 -1.15
C PRO A 248 -3.30 -0.48 -1.34
N LEU A 249 -3.43 0.30 -0.26
CA LEU A 249 -4.06 1.62 -0.25
C LEU A 249 -3.06 2.78 -0.20
N ARG A 250 -1.76 2.49 -0.39
CA ARG A 250 -0.67 3.48 -0.38
C ARG A 250 -0.61 4.31 0.89
N GLU A 251 -0.65 3.63 2.02
CA GLU A 251 -0.69 4.22 3.35
C GLU A 251 0.70 4.53 3.93
N THR A 252 1.79 4.01 3.33
CA THR A 252 3.15 4.10 3.88
C THR A 252 4.11 4.94 3.07
N ALA A 253 3.69 5.45 1.91
CA ALA A 253 4.53 6.16 0.95
C ALA A 253 5.71 5.33 0.40
N ASP A 254 5.50 4.04 0.19
CA ASP A 254 6.46 3.14 -0.42
C ASP A 254 6.82 3.60 -1.85
N ILE A 255 8.14 3.68 -2.13
CA ILE A 255 8.66 4.19 -3.40
C ILE A 255 8.79 3.13 -4.49
N ASP A 256 8.87 1.83 -4.11
CA ASP A 256 8.99 0.71 -5.07
C ASP A 256 7.87 -0.32 -4.90
N MET A 257 6.73 -0.03 -5.49
CA MET A 257 5.58 -0.95 -5.46
C MET A 257 5.80 -2.24 -6.27
N GLY A 258 6.86 -2.34 -7.05
CA GLY A 258 7.17 -3.53 -7.85
C GLY A 258 7.61 -4.72 -6.99
N ASN A 259 8.12 -4.47 -5.79
CA ASN A 259 8.57 -5.51 -4.86
C ASN A 259 7.52 -5.86 -3.78
N ASN A 260 6.33 -5.25 -3.84
CA ASN A 260 5.26 -5.36 -2.85
C ASN A 260 4.30 -6.53 -3.10
N ASN A 261 4.50 -7.30 -4.16
CA ASN A 261 3.56 -8.33 -4.56
C ASN A 261 4.13 -9.74 -4.44
N TRP A 262 3.30 -10.67 -4.01
CA TRP A 262 3.55 -12.10 -4.11
C TRP A 262 2.31 -12.82 -4.67
N PRO A 263 2.46 -13.68 -5.70
CA PRO A 263 3.68 -13.89 -6.49
C PRO A 263 4.22 -12.62 -7.11
N ARG A 264 5.55 -12.55 -7.30
CA ARG A 264 6.15 -11.39 -7.94
C ARG A 264 5.55 -11.16 -9.32
N VAL A 265 5.14 -9.95 -9.55
CA VAL A 265 4.70 -9.47 -10.86
C VAL A 265 5.90 -8.75 -11.46
N ASP A 266 6.34 -9.18 -12.62
CA ASP A 266 7.37 -8.45 -13.36
C ASP A 266 6.77 -7.12 -13.80
N ALA A 267 6.92 -6.10 -12.97
CA ALA A 267 6.57 -4.75 -13.37
C ALA A 267 7.50 -4.32 -14.52
N PRO A 268 6.96 -3.74 -15.60
CA PRO A 268 7.79 -3.24 -16.67
C PRO A 268 8.75 -2.20 -16.10
N GLY A 269 10.06 -2.38 -16.35
CA GLY A 269 11.08 -1.47 -15.86
C GLY A 269 10.77 -0.01 -16.24
N ASN A 270 11.23 0.95 -15.44
CA ASN A 270 10.99 2.38 -15.66
C ASN A 270 11.33 2.85 -17.09
N PHE A 271 12.32 2.21 -17.73
CA PHE A 271 12.68 2.49 -19.11
C PHE A 271 11.60 1.99 -20.10
N THR A 272 10.97 0.87 -19.83
CA THR A 272 9.86 0.34 -20.65
C THR A 272 8.64 1.25 -20.51
N ILE A 273 8.31 1.68 -19.29
CA ILE A 273 7.23 2.64 -19.01
C ILE A 273 7.52 3.98 -19.73
N TYR A 274 8.76 4.46 -19.71
CA TYR A 274 9.16 5.67 -20.42
C TYR A 274 8.97 5.52 -21.94
N LYS A 275 9.38 4.39 -22.52
CA LYS A 275 9.18 4.11 -23.96
C LYS A 275 7.69 4.04 -24.32
N LEU A 276 6.87 3.35 -23.50
CA LEU A 276 5.43 3.28 -23.70
C LEU A 276 4.77 4.67 -23.62
N LYS A 277 5.17 5.50 -22.66
CA LYS A 277 4.70 6.90 -22.57
C LYS A 277 5.15 7.76 -23.75
N GLN A 278 6.36 7.54 -24.28
CA GLN A 278 6.81 8.22 -25.50
C GLN A 278 6.04 7.76 -26.75
N ALA A 279 5.80 6.47 -26.88
CA ALA A 279 5.02 5.91 -27.99
C ALA A 279 3.57 6.43 -27.99
N ALA A 280 2.92 6.47 -26.82
CA ALA A 280 1.59 7.04 -26.65
C ALA A 280 1.55 8.55 -26.98
N ARG A 281 2.57 9.32 -26.58
CA ARG A 281 2.71 10.73 -26.96
C ARG A 281 2.94 10.93 -28.44
N GLY A 282 3.62 9.98 -29.11
CA GLY A 282 3.83 9.99 -30.57
C GLY A 282 2.57 9.72 -31.36
N GLN A 283 1.68 8.86 -30.89
CA GLN A 283 0.42 8.53 -31.53
C GLN A 283 -0.65 9.63 -31.39
N SER A 284 -0.58 10.47 -30.36
CA SER A 284 -1.52 11.57 -30.15
C SER A 284 -1.17 12.84 -30.93
N ARG A 285 -0.04 12.89 -31.64
CA ARG A 285 0.30 14.00 -32.53
C ARG A 285 -0.38 13.77 -33.86
N GLY A 286 -1.56 14.32 -34.02
CA GLY A 286 -2.08 14.61 -35.34
C GLY A 286 -1.01 15.29 -36.18
N VAL A 287 -0.98 14.97 -37.49
CA VAL A 287 -0.01 15.47 -38.48
C VAL A 287 0.32 16.94 -38.18
N ASN A 288 1.58 17.23 -37.91
CA ASN A 288 2.08 18.60 -37.68
C ASN A 288 1.51 19.53 -38.76
N PRO A 289 1.03 20.74 -38.41
CA PRO A 289 0.53 21.72 -39.40
C PRO A 289 1.44 21.94 -40.59
N MET A 290 2.77 21.88 -40.40
CA MET A 290 3.77 21.94 -41.50
C MET A 290 3.75 20.71 -42.37
N GLN A 291 3.49 19.51 -41.87
CA GLN A 291 3.36 18.29 -42.65
C GLN A 291 2.04 18.26 -43.43
N ARG A 292 0.98 18.92 -42.93
CA ARG A 292 -0.27 19.10 -43.68
C ARG A 292 -0.12 20.07 -44.86
N ALA A 293 0.76 21.07 -44.72
CA ALA A 293 1.01 22.02 -45.82
C ALA A 293 1.77 21.39 -47.00
N ASN A 294 2.56 20.35 -46.76
CA ASN A 294 3.34 19.65 -47.79
C ASN A 294 2.58 18.48 -48.44
N GLN A 295 1.32 18.22 -48.06
CA GLN A 295 0.46 17.19 -48.66
C GLN A 295 -0.61 17.75 -49.60
N LYS A 296 -0.49 19.02 -50.04
CA LYS A 296 -1.30 19.64 -51.08
C LYS A 296 -0.54 19.74 -52.37
#